data_db86b241a2d051bf9911daed8ba91655
#
_entry.id   db86b241a2d051bf9911daed8ba91655
#
_cell.length_a   1.000
_cell.length_b   1.000
_cell.length_c   1.000
_cell.angle_alpha   90.00
_cell.angle_beta   90.00
_cell.angle_gamma   90.00
#
_symmetry.space_group_name_H-M   'P 1'
#
loop_
_entity.id
_entity.type
_entity.pdbx_description
1 polymer ?
#
loop_
_entity_poly.entity_id
_entity_poly.type
_entity_poly.pdbx_seq_one_letter_code
_entity_poly.pdbx_strand_id
1 'polypeptide(L)'
;MKRVTFVAADLSTGGGVNKVIRDLAVLFKQTLGADVTVVNARSDRPSTYRFPSDVPVPQHRRQSLLSYFRLLLRLRKASPDFVTSSWTQDNILVVLAFLFSRTKTIVVEHSSWHFHSWAIRLLRRIVYPLASSVVVLNRRDLDHYRAYLSDVRLIPDPVTVPSLPPEQREKLIIAVGHLSPLKNFEDAIRAMAMSGLEKDGWSLAIIGSGRSEPDLRGLVEELGLTRTRLHPSQVDLASWYARASLLLVTSRLESFSLVLAEAMLSGVVPIAYASDGPSFILEDFPEHLVKLGDVDALARRLVRFASGPDAEPLRRALRASIQSRFAPDIVVEQWRELLEAPCR
;
A
#
# COMPACT_ATOMS: atom_id res chain seq x y z
N MET A 1 9.18 6.76 -27.71
CA MET A 1 8.36 6.03 -26.72
C MET A 1 9.33 5.48 -25.68
N LYS A 2 9.14 5.80 -24.38
CA LYS A 2 10.02 5.35 -23.30
C LYS A 2 9.74 3.89 -22.99
N ARG A 3 10.77 3.07 -22.81
CA ARG A 3 10.65 1.66 -22.41
C ARG A 3 10.84 1.55 -20.91
N VAL A 4 9.80 1.10 -20.19
CA VAL A 4 9.78 0.98 -18.73
C VAL A 4 9.58 -0.47 -18.32
N THR A 5 10.47 -0.98 -17.49
CA THR A 5 10.36 -2.34 -16.94
C THR A 5 10.09 -2.28 -15.44
N PHE A 6 8.95 -2.82 -15.02
CA PHE A 6 8.65 -3.05 -13.61
C PHE A 6 9.15 -4.44 -13.21
N VAL A 7 9.95 -4.51 -12.15
CA VAL A 7 10.39 -5.76 -11.54
C VAL A 7 9.59 -6.00 -10.27
N ALA A 8 8.63 -6.91 -10.35
CA ALA A 8 7.79 -7.32 -9.24
C ALA A 8 8.33 -8.59 -8.59
N ALA A 9 8.27 -8.70 -7.27
CA ALA A 9 8.74 -9.87 -6.53
C ALA A 9 7.91 -11.11 -6.86
N ASP A 10 6.64 -11.09 -6.51
CA ASP A 10 5.68 -12.18 -6.73
C ASP A 10 4.28 -11.61 -6.96
N LEU A 11 3.84 -11.60 -8.20
CA LEU A 11 2.52 -11.11 -8.60
C LEU A 11 1.40 -12.13 -8.35
N SER A 12 1.72 -13.36 -7.96
CA SER A 12 0.73 -14.39 -7.67
C SER A 12 0.04 -14.21 -6.31
N THR A 13 0.55 -13.30 -5.49
CA THR A 13 -0.03 -12.95 -4.19
C THR A 13 -0.92 -11.70 -4.32
N GLY A 14 -2.06 -11.70 -3.64
CA GLY A 14 -2.84 -10.48 -3.44
C GLY A 14 -2.08 -9.50 -2.53
N GLY A 15 -2.30 -8.21 -2.71
CA GLY A 15 -1.72 -7.18 -1.84
C GLY A 15 -1.59 -5.82 -2.52
N GLY A 16 -1.49 -4.76 -1.69
CA GLY A 16 -1.49 -3.38 -2.16
C GLY A 16 -0.36 -3.08 -3.15
N VAL A 17 0.86 -3.53 -2.88
CA VAL A 17 2.02 -3.27 -3.76
C VAL A 17 1.81 -3.86 -5.16
N ASN A 18 1.28 -5.08 -5.26
CA ASN A 18 1.02 -5.71 -6.56
C ASN A 18 -0.12 -5.01 -7.32
N LYS A 19 -1.14 -4.51 -6.59
CA LYS A 19 -2.18 -3.66 -7.17
C LYS A 19 -1.59 -2.37 -7.73
N VAL A 20 -0.74 -1.70 -6.96
CA VAL A 20 -0.07 -0.46 -7.38
C VAL A 20 0.81 -0.68 -8.62
N ILE A 21 1.60 -1.77 -8.68
CA ILE A 21 2.39 -2.10 -9.87
C ILE A 21 1.50 -2.25 -11.10
N ARG A 22 0.35 -2.92 -10.95
CA ARG A 22 -0.62 -3.06 -12.04
C ARG A 22 -1.19 -1.71 -12.45
N ASP A 23 -1.60 -0.89 -11.49
CA ASP A 23 -2.21 0.42 -11.75
C ASP A 23 -1.22 1.37 -12.43
N LEU A 24 0.03 1.43 -11.93
CA LEU A 24 1.08 2.22 -12.56
C LEU A 24 1.43 1.72 -13.96
N ALA A 25 1.50 0.40 -14.18
CA ALA A 25 1.77 -0.15 -15.52
C ALA A 25 0.69 0.26 -16.53
N VAL A 26 -0.59 0.23 -16.12
CA VAL A 26 -1.71 0.70 -16.94
C VAL A 26 -1.62 2.21 -17.21
N LEU A 27 -1.39 3.01 -16.16
CA LEU A 27 -1.26 4.46 -16.28
C LEU A 27 -0.09 4.88 -17.17
N PHE A 28 1.07 4.23 -17.01
CA PHE A 28 2.25 4.53 -17.83
C PHE A 28 1.98 4.24 -19.31
N LYS A 29 1.27 3.15 -19.61
CA LYS A 29 0.91 2.81 -20.97
C LYS A 29 -0.12 3.74 -21.55
N GLN A 30 -1.23 3.95 -20.84
CA GLN A 30 -2.38 4.70 -21.36
C GLN A 30 -2.15 6.21 -21.36
N THR A 31 -1.50 6.76 -20.33
CA THR A 31 -1.37 8.22 -20.17
C THR A 31 0.00 8.74 -20.61
N LEU A 32 1.08 7.96 -20.38
CA LEU A 32 2.43 8.38 -20.77
C LEU A 32 2.87 7.84 -22.13
N GLY A 33 2.08 6.95 -22.75
CA GLY A 33 2.43 6.30 -24.01
C GLY A 33 3.72 5.48 -23.92
N ALA A 34 4.05 4.95 -22.73
CA ALA A 34 5.26 4.18 -22.53
C ALA A 34 5.11 2.74 -23.04
N ASP A 35 6.21 2.14 -23.49
CA ASP A 35 6.32 0.70 -23.72
C ASP A 35 6.62 0.02 -22.39
N VAL A 36 5.64 -0.67 -21.82
CA VAL A 36 5.69 -1.21 -20.46
C VAL A 36 5.82 -2.70 -20.48
N THR A 37 6.78 -3.21 -19.71
CA THR A 37 6.93 -4.65 -19.38
C THR A 37 6.91 -4.82 -17.87
N VAL A 38 6.15 -5.80 -17.36
CA VAL A 38 6.12 -6.13 -15.92
C VAL A 38 6.68 -7.53 -15.73
N VAL A 39 7.79 -7.67 -15.01
CA VAL A 39 8.46 -8.96 -14.81
C VAL A 39 8.06 -9.54 -13.45
N ASN A 40 7.44 -10.74 -13.45
CA ASN A 40 7.21 -11.53 -12.25
C ASN A 40 8.50 -12.31 -11.91
N ALA A 41 9.29 -11.80 -10.99
CA ALA A 41 10.69 -12.22 -10.84
C ALA A 41 10.90 -13.45 -9.94
N ARG A 42 9.90 -13.85 -9.15
CA ARG A 42 10.04 -14.93 -8.16
C ARG A 42 8.97 -16.02 -8.26
N SER A 43 8.00 -15.89 -9.15
CA SER A 43 6.91 -16.83 -9.32
C SER A 43 6.64 -17.15 -10.78
N ASP A 44 6.39 -18.41 -11.07
CA ASP A 44 5.90 -18.92 -12.35
C ASP A 44 4.34 -19.03 -12.36
N ARG A 45 3.69 -18.61 -11.28
CA ARG A 45 2.23 -18.58 -11.19
C ARG A 45 1.68 -17.31 -11.87
N PRO A 46 0.48 -17.37 -12.43
CA PRO A 46 -0.16 -16.19 -13.00
C PRO A 46 -0.35 -15.09 -11.94
N SER A 47 -0.36 -13.86 -12.41
CA SER A 47 -0.64 -12.70 -11.54
C SER A 47 -2.06 -12.77 -11.00
N THR A 48 -2.23 -12.40 -9.73
CA THR A 48 -3.55 -12.22 -9.10
C THR A 48 -4.34 -11.06 -9.73
N TYR A 49 -3.62 -10.00 -10.14
CA TYR A 49 -4.22 -8.86 -10.82
C TYR A 49 -4.10 -9.01 -12.34
N ARG A 50 -5.18 -8.70 -13.06
CA ARG A 50 -5.18 -8.73 -14.52
C ARG A 50 -4.44 -7.51 -15.09
N PHE A 51 -3.50 -7.76 -15.98
CA PHE A 51 -2.86 -6.74 -16.81
C PHE A 51 -3.54 -6.67 -18.18
N PRO A 52 -3.51 -5.51 -18.86
CA PRO A 52 -3.91 -5.43 -20.26
C PRO A 52 -3.13 -6.43 -21.13
N SER A 53 -3.77 -6.97 -22.17
CA SER A 53 -3.17 -8.01 -23.04
C SER A 53 -1.90 -7.55 -23.76
N ASP A 54 -1.74 -6.26 -23.91
CA ASP A 54 -0.62 -5.60 -24.57
C ASP A 54 0.49 -5.14 -23.58
N VAL A 55 0.38 -5.52 -22.29
CA VAL A 55 1.44 -5.39 -21.29
C VAL A 55 2.05 -6.78 -21.03
N PRO A 56 3.26 -7.08 -21.56
CA PRO A 56 3.92 -8.35 -21.33
C PRO A 56 4.20 -8.56 -19.83
N VAL A 57 3.85 -9.75 -19.32
CA VAL A 57 4.14 -10.18 -17.94
C VAL A 57 4.93 -11.49 -17.96
N PRO A 58 6.22 -11.47 -18.37
CA PRO A 58 7.06 -12.64 -18.32
C PRO A 58 7.24 -13.12 -16.88
N GLN A 59 7.10 -14.43 -16.70
CA GLN A 59 7.20 -15.09 -15.41
C GLN A 59 8.57 -15.75 -15.26
N HIS A 60 9.13 -15.69 -14.07
CA HIS A 60 10.41 -16.31 -13.77
C HIS A 60 10.40 -16.96 -12.39
N ARG A 61 10.47 -18.27 -12.36
CA ARG A 61 10.62 -19.01 -11.11
C ARG A 61 12.01 -18.81 -10.52
N ARG A 62 12.07 -18.11 -9.37
CA ARG A 62 13.33 -17.96 -8.65
C ARG A 62 13.77 -19.28 -8.03
N GLN A 63 14.82 -19.87 -8.55
CA GLN A 63 15.44 -21.05 -7.98
C GLN A 63 16.56 -20.71 -6.99
N SER A 64 17.25 -19.58 -7.20
CA SER A 64 18.36 -19.10 -6.38
C SER A 64 18.59 -17.59 -6.58
N LEU A 65 19.39 -16.95 -5.70
CA LEU A 65 19.84 -15.57 -5.90
C LEU A 65 20.59 -15.40 -7.22
N LEU A 66 21.38 -16.41 -7.61
CA LEU A 66 22.13 -16.38 -8.88
C LEU A 66 21.19 -16.41 -10.09
N SER A 67 20.12 -17.23 -10.07
CA SER A 67 19.14 -17.26 -11.16
C SER A 67 18.41 -15.93 -11.29
N TYR A 68 18.10 -15.29 -10.16
CA TYR A 68 17.47 -13.96 -10.15
C TYR A 68 18.42 -12.89 -10.70
N PHE A 69 19.68 -12.89 -10.27
CA PHE A 69 20.66 -11.95 -10.79
C PHE A 69 20.91 -12.13 -12.30
N ARG A 70 20.93 -13.37 -12.78
CA ARG A 70 21.01 -13.67 -14.24
C ARG A 70 19.78 -13.13 -15.00
N LEU A 71 18.58 -13.19 -14.41
CA LEU A 71 17.39 -12.57 -14.99
C LEU A 71 17.60 -11.04 -15.12
N LEU A 72 18.04 -10.36 -14.07
CA LEU A 72 18.29 -8.92 -14.10
C LEU A 72 19.34 -8.54 -15.15
N LEU A 73 20.39 -9.34 -15.31
CA LEU A 73 21.40 -9.12 -16.36
C LEU A 73 20.82 -9.33 -17.79
N ARG A 74 19.85 -10.24 -17.98
CA ARG A 74 19.13 -10.37 -19.26
C ARG A 74 18.26 -9.14 -19.53
N LEU A 75 17.55 -8.66 -18.51
CA LEU A 75 16.76 -7.42 -18.63
C LEU A 75 17.65 -6.21 -18.94
N ARG A 76 18.83 -6.12 -18.34
CA ARG A 76 19.82 -5.10 -18.68
C ARG A 76 20.25 -5.16 -20.15
N LYS A 77 20.42 -6.35 -20.75
CA LYS A 77 20.74 -6.50 -22.18
C LYS A 77 19.61 -6.01 -23.09
N ALA A 78 18.34 -6.08 -22.66
CA ALA A 78 17.22 -5.52 -23.37
C ALA A 78 17.23 -3.98 -23.35
N SER A 79 18.10 -3.38 -22.53
CA SER A 79 18.34 -1.93 -22.43
C SER A 79 17.06 -1.11 -22.33
N PRO A 80 16.18 -1.34 -21.32
CA PRO A 80 15.05 -0.44 -21.08
C PRO A 80 15.57 0.96 -20.73
N ASP A 81 14.78 2.00 -20.97
CA ASP A 81 15.14 3.35 -20.57
C ASP A 81 15.07 3.49 -19.04
N PHE A 82 14.08 2.82 -18.45
CA PHE A 82 13.86 2.81 -17.00
C PHE A 82 13.59 1.41 -16.49
N VAL A 83 14.12 1.09 -15.34
CA VAL A 83 13.77 -0.09 -14.54
C VAL A 83 13.34 0.35 -13.15
N THR A 84 12.20 -0.15 -12.67
CA THR A 84 11.67 0.15 -11.33
C THR A 84 11.38 -1.13 -10.57
N SER A 85 11.57 -1.09 -9.27
CA SER A 85 11.26 -2.19 -8.34
C SER A 85 10.69 -1.64 -7.03
N SER A 86 9.93 -2.47 -6.31
CA SER A 86 9.07 -2.02 -5.21
C SER A 86 9.34 -2.70 -3.86
N TRP A 87 10.26 -3.65 -3.79
CA TRP A 87 10.63 -4.34 -2.56
C TRP A 87 12.10 -4.10 -2.25
N THR A 88 12.44 -3.79 -1.01
CA THR A 88 13.80 -3.41 -0.59
C THR A 88 14.89 -4.37 -1.08
N GLN A 89 14.66 -5.69 -1.00
CA GLN A 89 15.64 -6.67 -1.50
C GLN A 89 15.79 -6.64 -3.02
N ASP A 90 14.69 -6.47 -3.75
CA ASP A 90 14.70 -6.36 -5.21
C ASP A 90 15.29 -5.01 -5.63
N ASN A 91 14.99 -3.94 -4.91
CA ASN A 91 15.57 -2.62 -5.10
C ASN A 91 17.10 -2.67 -5.08
N ILE A 92 17.68 -3.29 -4.04
CA ILE A 92 19.13 -3.46 -3.91
C ILE A 92 19.71 -4.24 -5.09
N LEU A 93 19.11 -5.37 -5.46
CA LEU A 93 19.60 -6.23 -6.54
C LEU A 93 19.43 -5.58 -7.91
N VAL A 94 18.36 -4.86 -8.16
CA VAL A 94 18.13 -4.10 -9.41
C VAL A 94 19.17 -3.00 -9.55
N VAL A 95 19.41 -2.19 -8.52
CA VAL A 95 20.44 -1.13 -8.58
C VAL A 95 21.81 -1.73 -8.89
N LEU A 96 22.22 -2.80 -8.22
CA LEU A 96 23.52 -3.46 -8.45
C LEU A 96 23.62 -4.07 -9.86
N ALA A 97 22.56 -4.71 -10.35
CA ALA A 97 22.56 -5.34 -11.67
C ALA A 97 22.62 -4.32 -12.82
N PHE A 98 22.05 -3.14 -12.63
CA PHE A 98 22.04 -2.09 -13.64
C PHE A 98 23.16 -1.04 -13.46
N LEU A 99 24.02 -1.22 -12.49
CA LEU A 99 25.19 -0.35 -12.28
C LEU A 99 26.03 -0.24 -13.57
N PHE A 100 26.46 0.96 -13.90
CA PHE A 100 27.17 1.27 -15.16
C PHE A 100 26.41 0.93 -16.45
N SER A 101 25.06 0.84 -16.41
CA SER A 101 24.23 0.80 -17.61
C SER A 101 23.68 2.18 -17.96
N ARG A 102 23.12 2.31 -19.18
CA ARG A 102 22.41 3.54 -19.57
C ARG A 102 20.96 3.57 -19.04
N THR A 103 20.47 2.44 -18.53
CA THR A 103 19.13 2.33 -17.94
C THR A 103 19.07 3.08 -16.62
N LYS A 104 18.10 3.96 -16.46
CA LYS A 104 17.83 4.63 -15.20
C LYS A 104 17.12 3.69 -14.22
N THR A 105 17.66 3.55 -13.01
CA THR A 105 17.06 2.74 -11.95
C THR A 105 16.24 3.60 -11.01
N ILE A 106 14.95 3.29 -10.87
CA ILE A 106 14.04 3.96 -9.96
C ILE A 106 13.66 2.97 -8.85
N VAL A 107 14.06 3.27 -7.65
CA VAL A 107 13.70 2.51 -6.44
C VAL A 107 12.40 3.06 -5.88
N VAL A 108 11.37 2.23 -5.72
CA VAL A 108 10.14 2.61 -5.00
C VAL A 108 10.15 1.94 -3.64
N GLU A 109 10.10 2.73 -2.58
CA GLU A 109 10.20 2.18 -1.23
C GLU A 109 8.81 2.08 -0.58
N HIS A 110 8.25 0.87 -0.59
CA HIS A 110 6.97 0.55 0.06
C HIS A 110 7.12 0.11 1.51
N SER A 111 8.35 0.08 2.03
CA SER A 111 8.63 -0.26 3.42
C SER A 111 9.17 0.97 4.16
N SER A 112 8.64 1.28 5.33
CA SER A 112 9.21 2.34 6.16
C SER A 112 10.71 2.12 6.40
N TRP A 113 11.49 3.19 6.42
CA TRP A 113 12.96 3.13 6.52
C TRP A 113 13.47 2.31 7.71
N HIS A 114 12.73 2.28 8.80
CA HIS A 114 13.10 1.60 10.05
C HIS A 114 12.60 0.14 10.16
N PHE A 115 11.84 -0.34 9.17
CA PHE A 115 11.24 -1.68 9.21
C PHE A 115 12.26 -2.83 9.20
N HIS A 116 13.38 -2.64 8.51
CA HIS A 116 14.38 -3.69 8.32
C HIS A 116 15.46 -3.73 9.40
N SER A 117 16.16 -4.88 9.49
CA SER A 117 17.33 -5.03 10.35
C SER A 117 18.41 -3.97 10.04
N TRP A 118 19.29 -3.73 11.00
CA TRP A 118 20.38 -2.76 10.83
C TRP A 118 21.25 -3.05 9.60
N ALA A 119 21.49 -4.33 9.30
CA ALA A 119 22.30 -4.74 8.14
C ALA A 119 21.65 -4.35 6.80
N ILE A 120 20.34 -4.55 6.65
CA ILE A 120 19.58 -4.12 5.47
C ILE A 120 19.54 -2.59 5.37
N ARG A 121 19.39 -1.90 6.51
CA ARG A 121 19.42 -0.42 6.54
C ARG A 121 20.79 0.12 6.12
N LEU A 122 21.89 -0.51 6.58
CA LEU A 122 23.24 -0.17 6.14
C LEU A 122 23.42 -0.43 4.64
N LEU A 123 22.97 -1.57 4.16
CA LEU A 123 23.06 -1.92 2.74
C LEU A 123 22.28 -0.94 1.85
N ARG A 124 21.07 -0.52 2.27
CA ARG A 124 20.33 0.55 1.58
C ARG A 124 21.13 1.85 1.54
N ARG A 125 21.76 2.23 2.65
CA ARG A 125 22.58 3.45 2.74
C ARG A 125 23.77 3.45 1.77
N ILE A 126 24.29 2.26 1.44
CA ILE A 126 25.41 2.11 0.49
C ILE A 126 24.88 2.02 -0.95
N VAL A 127 23.79 1.30 -1.19
CA VAL A 127 23.34 0.98 -2.55
C VAL A 127 22.40 2.03 -3.13
N TYR A 128 21.49 2.62 -2.33
CA TYR A 128 20.51 3.59 -2.85
C TYR A 128 21.14 4.87 -3.44
N PRO A 129 22.31 5.39 -2.97
CA PRO A 129 22.99 6.49 -3.66
C PRO A 129 23.43 6.18 -5.10
N LEU A 130 23.44 4.89 -5.50
CA LEU A 130 23.78 4.43 -6.85
C LEU A 130 22.53 4.32 -7.76
N ALA A 131 21.33 4.48 -7.20
CA ALA A 131 20.11 4.55 -7.99
C ALA A 131 19.98 5.92 -8.67
N SER A 132 19.28 5.97 -9.80
CA SER A 132 19.00 7.23 -10.49
C SER A 132 18.02 8.11 -9.71
N SER A 133 17.06 7.49 -9.04
CA SER A 133 16.09 8.17 -8.16
C SER A 133 15.51 7.19 -7.13
N VAL A 134 15.12 7.72 -5.98
CA VAL A 134 14.37 6.99 -4.94
C VAL A 134 13.00 7.64 -4.76
N VAL A 135 11.95 6.86 -4.95
CA VAL A 135 10.56 7.27 -4.74
C VAL A 135 10.11 6.77 -3.38
N VAL A 136 9.54 7.65 -2.59
CA VAL A 136 8.97 7.37 -1.27
C VAL A 136 7.51 7.82 -1.21
N LEU A 137 6.74 7.28 -0.27
CA LEU A 137 5.28 7.39 -0.26
C LEU A 137 4.74 8.34 0.81
N ASN A 138 5.60 8.83 1.72
CA ASN A 138 5.25 9.74 2.80
C ASN A 138 6.37 10.74 3.11
N ARG A 139 6.03 11.83 3.83
CA ARG A 139 6.95 12.91 4.16
C ARG A 139 8.11 12.45 5.06
N ARG A 140 7.84 11.55 6.01
CA ARG A 140 8.85 11.09 6.97
C ARG A 140 9.96 10.28 6.30
N ASP A 141 9.60 9.40 5.38
CA ASP A 141 10.58 8.69 4.56
C ASP A 141 11.32 9.67 3.63
N LEU A 142 10.63 10.68 3.07
CA LEU A 142 11.25 11.73 2.26
C LEU A 142 12.36 12.44 3.03
N ASP A 143 12.09 12.93 4.23
CA ASP A 143 13.05 13.64 5.06
C ASP A 143 14.24 12.74 5.44
N HIS A 144 13.94 11.47 5.80
CA HIS A 144 14.98 10.50 6.12
C HIS A 144 15.94 10.26 4.96
N TYR A 145 15.43 10.00 3.76
CA TYR A 145 16.26 9.67 2.61
C TYR A 145 16.98 10.91 2.03
N ARG A 146 16.36 12.08 2.04
CA ARG A 146 16.99 13.35 1.64
C ARG A 146 18.20 13.72 2.46
N ALA A 147 18.32 13.21 3.69
CA ALA A 147 19.49 13.44 4.54
C ALA A 147 20.80 12.86 3.96
N TYR A 148 20.74 11.94 2.98
CA TYR A 148 21.92 11.32 2.40
C TYR A 148 21.79 10.90 0.92
N LEU A 149 20.66 11.16 0.27
CA LEU A 149 20.44 10.93 -1.16
C LEU A 149 20.18 12.25 -1.88
N SER A 150 20.69 12.38 -3.10
CA SER A 150 20.56 13.59 -3.91
C SER A 150 19.24 13.70 -4.67
N ASP A 151 18.64 12.57 -5.09
CA ASP A 151 17.36 12.54 -5.82
C ASP A 151 16.35 11.62 -5.13
N VAL A 152 15.54 12.23 -4.27
CA VAL A 152 14.42 11.58 -3.58
C VAL A 152 13.13 12.30 -3.92
N ARG A 153 12.14 11.56 -4.39
CA ARG A 153 10.83 12.08 -4.79
C ARG A 153 9.72 11.51 -3.91
N LEU A 154 8.82 12.38 -3.47
CA LEU A 154 7.57 11.97 -2.84
C LEU A 154 6.53 11.79 -3.95
N ILE A 155 6.27 10.54 -4.32
CA ILE A 155 5.25 10.17 -5.28
C ILE A 155 4.40 9.09 -4.64
N PRO A 156 3.21 9.42 -4.14
CA PRO A 156 2.32 8.46 -3.48
C PRO A 156 1.76 7.43 -4.46
N ASP A 157 1.19 6.36 -3.92
CA ASP A 157 0.50 5.37 -4.74
C ASP A 157 -0.79 5.96 -5.34
N PRO A 158 -1.13 5.67 -6.61
CA PRO A 158 -2.40 6.08 -7.20
C PRO A 158 -3.56 5.34 -6.53
N VAL A 159 -4.61 6.07 -6.17
CA VAL A 159 -5.77 5.50 -5.49
C VAL A 159 -6.93 5.32 -6.47
N THR A 160 -7.32 4.08 -6.65
CA THR A 160 -8.45 3.69 -7.50
C THR A 160 -9.38 2.75 -6.76
N VAL A 161 -10.67 2.97 -6.88
CA VAL A 161 -11.70 2.04 -6.39
C VAL A 161 -12.69 1.80 -7.52
N PRO A 162 -13.13 0.55 -7.76
CA PRO A 162 -14.23 0.28 -8.69
C PRO A 162 -15.45 1.10 -8.29
N SER A 163 -16.09 1.74 -9.29
CA SER A 163 -17.34 2.46 -9.08
C SER A 163 -18.44 1.46 -8.77
N LEU A 164 -18.97 1.48 -7.55
CA LEU A 164 -20.18 0.80 -7.18
C LEU A 164 -21.27 1.84 -6.86
N PRO A 165 -22.54 1.53 -7.12
CA PRO A 165 -23.60 2.38 -6.65
C PRO A 165 -23.51 2.50 -5.13
N PRO A 166 -23.84 3.66 -4.55
CA PRO A 166 -23.83 3.83 -3.11
C PRO A 166 -24.92 2.91 -2.51
N GLU A 167 -24.50 1.89 -1.78
CA GLU A 167 -25.38 1.08 -0.96
C GLU A 167 -25.70 1.83 0.34
N GLN A 168 -26.80 1.45 0.97
CA GLN A 168 -27.11 1.96 2.31
C GLN A 168 -26.00 1.49 3.27
N ARG A 169 -25.33 2.45 3.94
CA ARG A 169 -24.29 2.16 4.92
C ARG A 169 -24.83 1.34 6.08
N GLU A 170 -24.12 0.29 6.41
CA GLU A 170 -24.46 -0.59 7.52
C GLU A 170 -23.68 -0.14 8.79
N LYS A 171 -24.17 -0.58 9.94
CA LYS A 171 -23.40 -0.52 11.21
C LYS A 171 -22.23 -1.52 11.14
N LEU A 172 -21.35 -1.30 10.17
CA LEU A 172 -20.24 -2.17 9.84
C LEU A 172 -18.92 -1.42 9.94
N ILE A 173 -18.04 -1.94 10.76
CA ILE A 173 -16.64 -1.57 10.87
C ILE A 173 -15.83 -2.60 10.10
N ILE A 174 -14.92 -2.17 9.25
CA ILE A 174 -13.99 -3.07 8.56
C ILE A 174 -12.55 -2.82 9.01
N ALA A 175 -11.72 -3.87 9.01
CA ALA A 175 -10.29 -3.80 9.14
C ALA A 175 -9.67 -4.76 8.13
N VAL A 176 -8.73 -4.28 7.30
CA VAL A 176 -8.28 -5.03 6.11
C VAL A 176 -6.77 -5.12 6.06
N GLY A 177 -6.25 -6.33 5.80
CA GLY A 177 -4.83 -6.52 5.57
C GLY A 177 -4.34 -7.93 5.87
N HIS A 178 -3.03 -8.14 5.67
CA HIS A 178 -2.40 -9.42 6.02
C HIS A 178 -2.42 -9.63 7.53
N LEU A 179 -2.93 -10.79 7.99
CA LEU A 179 -3.05 -11.10 9.42
C LEU A 179 -1.67 -11.39 10.03
N SER A 180 -1.00 -10.32 10.44
CA SER A 180 0.36 -10.34 10.99
C SER A 180 0.49 -9.38 12.17
N PRO A 181 1.48 -9.56 13.06
CA PRO A 181 1.70 -8.66 14.21
C PRO A 181 1.91 -7.18 13.83
N LEU A 182 2.37 -6.90 12.60
CA LEU A 182 2.53 -5.52 12.12
C LEU A 182 1.19 -4.81 11.89
N LYS A 183 0.16 -5.54 11.47
CA LYS A 183 -1.19 -4.99 11.25
C LYS A 183 -1.97 -4.84 12.54
N ASN A 184 -1.56 -5.57 13.61
CA ASN A 184 -2.03 -5.40 14.99
C ASN A 184 -3.57 -5.39 15.13
N PHE A 185 -4.23 -6.37 14.47
CA PHE A 185 -5.69 -6.50 14.55
C PHE A 185 -6.20 -6.85 15.96
N GLU A 186 -5.32 -7.29 16.86
CA GLU A 186 -5.61 -7.47 18.28
C GLU A 186 -6.17 -6.19 18.91
N ASP A 187 -5.56 -5.04 18.61
CA ASP A 187 -6.03 -3.75 19.11
C ASP A 187 -7.40 -3.36 18.52
N ALA A 188 -7.68 -3.72 17.26
CA ALA A 188 -9.00 -3.51 16.65
C ALA A 188 -10.08 -4.33 17.37
N ILE A 189 -9.78 -5.61 17.70
CA ILE A 189 -10.70 -6.50 18.43
C ILE A 189 -10.92 -5.97 19.85
N ARG A 190 -9.86 -5.61 20.57
CA ARG A 190 -9.95 -5.05 21.93
C ARG A 190 -10.72 -3.73 21.96
N ALA A 191 -10.47 -2.84 21.01
CA ALA A 191 -11.22 -1.58 20.89
C ALA A 191 -12.71 -1.81 20.62
N MET A 192 -13.05 -2.82 19.78
CA MET A 192 -14.45 -3.21 19.57
C MET A 192 -15.11 -3.70 20.86
N ALA A 193 -14.44 -4.57 21.63
CA ALA A 193 -14.94 -5.04 22.92
C ALA A 193 -15.16 -3.90 23.90
N MET A 194 -14.15 -3.03 24.06
CA MET A 194 -14.21 -1.88 25.00
C MET A 194 -15.24 -0.83 24.60
N SER A 195 -15.51 -0.65 23.30
CA SER A 195 -16.50 0.31 22.80
C SER A 195 -17.93 -0.07 23.17
N GLY A 196 -18.23 -1.36 23.38
CA GLY A 196 -19.57 -1.86 23.61
C GLY A 196 -20.52 -1.80 22.40
N LEU A 197 -20.03 -1.39 21.23
CA LEU A 197 -20.83 -1.12 20.03
C LEU A 197 -21.58 -2.36 19.49
N GLU A 198 -21.14 -3.59 19.79
CA GLU A 198 -21.90 -4.79 19.41
C GLU A 198 -23.31 -4.80 20.03
N LYS A 199 -23.49 -4.23 21.23
CA LYS A 199 -24.80 -4.10 21.88
C LYS A 199 -25.73 -3.17 21.11
N ASP A 200 -25.15 -2.19 20.38
CA ASP A 200 -25.89 -1.25 19.55
C ASP A 200 -26.05 -1.77 18.09
N GLY A 201 -25.74 -3.02 17.86
CA GLY A 201 -25.90 -3.72 16.58
C GLY A 201 -24.75 -3.51 15.59
N TRP A 202 -23.63 -2.91 15.98
CA TRP A 202 -22.45 -2.79 15.14
C TRP A 202 -21.74 -4.16 15.00
N SER A 203 -21.08 -4.36 13.86
CA SER A 203 -20.24 -5.51 13.60
C SER A 203 -18.85 -5.09 13.16
N LEU A 204 -17.84 -5.92 13.46
CA LEU A 204 -16.47 -5.77 12.99
C LEU A 204 -16.15 -6.93 12.03
N ALA A 205 -15.79 -6.60 10.79
CA ALA A 205 -15.27 -7.55 9.81
C ALA A 205 -13.77 -7.33 9.60
N ILE A 206 -12.96 -8.33 9.97
CA ILE A 206 -11.53 -8.35 9.71
C ILE A 206 -11.30 -9.17 8.45
N ILE A 207 -10.82 -8.53 7.36
CA ILE A 207 -10.69 -9.14 6.05
C ILE A 207 -9.22 -9.36 5.76
N GLY A 208 -8.80 -10.61 5.72
CA GLY A 208 -7.41 -10.96 5.49
C GLY A 208 -7.11 -12.43 5.75
N SER A 209 -5.85 -12.80 5.50
CA SER A 209 -5.31 -14.11 5.83
C SER A 209 -3.88 -13.95 6.32
N GLY A 210 -3.41 -14.82 7.18
CA GLY A 210 -2.05 -14.78 7.70
C GLY A 210 -1.85 -15.57 8.98
N ARG A 211 -0.62 -15.59 9.45
CA ARG A 211 -0.21 -16.44 10.57
C ARG A 211 -0.87 -16.11 11.92
N SER A 212 -1.35 -14.87 12.09
CA SER A 212 -2.01 -14.45 13.33
C SER A 212 -3.49 -14.82 13.38
N GLU A 213 -4.06 -15.47 12.35
CA GLU A 213 -5.48 -15.79 12.31
C GLU A 213 -5.97 -16.64 13.50
N PRO A 214 -5.26 -17.72 13.91
CA PRO A 214 -5.71 -18.51 15.07
C PRO A 214 -5.78 -17.70 16.37
N ASP A 215 -4.76 -16.87 16.63
CA ASP A 215 -4.69 -16.03 17.84
C ASP A 215 -5.81 -14.98 17.85
N LEU A 216 -6.09 -14.38 16.69
CA LEU A 216 -7.18 -13.40 16.56
C LEU A 216 -8.56 -14.03 16.76
N ARG A 217 -8.79 -15.26 16.28
CA ARG A 217 -10.03 -16.01 16.54
C ARG A 217 -10.18 -16.33 18.03
N GLY A 218 -9.11 -16.81 18.67
CA GLY A 218 -9.11 -17.05 20.10
C GLY A 218 -9.41 -15.78 20.91
N LEU A 219 -8.86 -14.64 20.53
CA LEU A 219 -9.13 -13.35 21.19
C LEU A 219 -10.60 -12.91 21.04
N VAL A 220 -11.22 -13.12 19.87
CA VAL A 220 -12.65 -12.84 19.65
C VAL A 220 -13.51 -13.69 20.58
N GLU A 221 -13.19 -14.99 20.73
CA GLU A 221 -13.89 -15.91 21.62
C GLU A 221 -13.67 -15.56 23.09
N GLU A 222 -12.43 -15.29 23.51
CA GLU A 222 -12.05 -14.86 24.86
C GLU A 222 -12.84 -13.63 25.32
N LEU A 223 -13.00 -12.64 24.43
CA LEU A 223 -13.72 -11.39 24.72
C LEU A 223 -15.25 -11.51 24.54
N GLY A 224 -15.76 -12.68 24.17
CA GLY A 224 -17.20 -12.94 23.98
C GLY A 224 -17.85 -12.11 22.89
N LEU A 225 -17.10 -11.72 21.86
CA LEU A 225 -17.61 -10.91 20.76
C LEU A 225 -18.43 -11.78 19.78
N THR A 226 -19.69 -11.43 19.59
CA THR A 226 -20.64 -12.23 18.79
C THR A 226 -20.85 -11.68 17.37
N ARG A 227 -20.50 -10.40 17.15
CA ARG A 227 -20.64 -9.70 15.85
C ARG A 227 -19.30 -9.34 15.21
N THR A 228 -18.18 -9.84 15.75
CA THR A 228 -16.83 -9.72 15.18
C THR A 228 -16.49 -10.99 14.42
N ARG A 229 -16.10 -10.84 13.13
CA ARG A 229 -15.83 -11.99 12.23
C ARG A 229 -14.53 -11.77 11.46
N LEU A 230 -13.75 -12.85 11.30
CA LEU A 230 -12.61 -12.90 10.39
C LEU A 230 -13.07 -13.50 9.06
N HIS A 231 -12.76 -12.79 7.97
CA HIS A 231 -13.05 -13.18 6.59
C HIS A 231 -11.74 -13.44 5.84
N PRO A 232 -11.74 -14.39 4.89
CA PRO A 232 -10.56 -14.65 4.09
C PRO A 232 -10.16 -13.42 3.27
N SER A 233 -8.88 -13.38 2.90
CA SER A 233 -8.33 -12.35 2.02
C SER A 233 -9.12 -12.24 0.72
N GLN A 234 -9.42 -11.03 0.28
CA GLN A 234 -10.14 -10.72 -0.95
C GLN A 234 -9.32 -9.76 -1.82
N VAL A 235 -9.40 -9.95 -3.12
CA VAL A 235 -8.72 -9.10 -4.12
C VAL A 235 -9.53 -7.82 -4.38
N ASP A 236 -10.86 -7.97 -4.42
CA ASP A 236 -11.80 -6.85 -4.60
C ASP A 236 -12.52 -6.55 -3.28
N LEU A 237 -12.32 -5.34 -2.78
CA LEU A 237 -12.89 -4.83 -1.54
C LEU A 237 -14.06 -3.87 -1.79
N ALA A 238 -14.45 -3.63 -3.04
CA ALA A 238 -15.43 -2.61 -3.39
C ALA A 238 -16.78 -2.82 -2.67
N SER A 239 -17.26 -4.07 -2.60
CA SER A 239 -18.51 -4.40 -1.88
C SER A 239 -18.42 -4.13 -0.37
N TRP A 240 -17.24 -4.31 0.24
CA TRP A 240 -17.01 -3.97 1.64
C TRP A 240 -17.00 -2.46 1.84
N TYR A 241 -16.30 -1.71 0.97
CA TYR A 241 -16.30 -0.25 1.04
C TYR A 241 -17.67 0.37 0.78
N ALA A 242 -18.51 -0.23 -0.06
CA ALA A 242 -19.88 0.26 -0.32
C ALA A 242 -20.76 0.19 0.92
N ARG A 243 -20.65 -0.87 1.72
CA ARG A 243 -21.47 -1.16 2.90
C ARG A 243 -20.91 -0.60 4.20
N ALA A 244 -19.60 -0.58 4.37
CA ALA A 244 -18.97 -0.19 5.64
C ALA A 244 -19.19 1.27 5.98
N SER A 245 -19.45 1.57 7.25
CA SER A 245 -19.49 2.93 7.78
C SER A 245 -18.12 3.42 8.27
N LEU A 246 -17.36 2.54 8.91
CA LEU A 246 -16.06 2.86 9.52
C LEU A 246 -14.97 1.89 9.04
N LEU A 247 -13.73 2.40 8.97
CA LEU A 247 -12.51 1.60 8.78
C LEU A 247 -11.60 1.76 10.00
N LEU A 248 -11.06 0.65 10.50
CA LEU A 248 -9.96 0.66 11.47
C LEU A 248 -8.62 0.30 10.81
N VAL A 249 -7.60 1.13 11.03
CA VAL A 249 -6.22 0.87 10.64
C VAL A 249 -5.34 0.88 11.90
N THR A 250 -5.09 -0.30 12.44
CA THR A 250 -4.32 -0.49 13.69
C THR A 250 -2.86 -0.84 13.45
N SER A 251 -2.38 -0.67 12.21
CA SER A 251 -1.03 -1.04 11.81
C SER A 251 0.04 -0.25 12.58
N ARG A 252 1.04 -0.96 13.08
CA ARG A 252 2.21 -0.37 13.76
C ARG A 252 3.13 0.33 12.78
N LEU A 253 3.20 -0.16 11.55
CA LEU A 253 4.01 0.38 10.46
C LEU A 253 3.24 0.36 9.16
N GLU A 254 3.17 1.50 8.49
CA GLU A 254 2.59 1.68 7.16
C GLU A 254 3.34 2.77 6.43
N SER A 255 3.80 2.51 5.22
CA SER A 255 4.46 3.52 4.40
C SER A 255 3.47 4.43 3.68
N PHE A 256 2.30 3.89 3.26
CA PHE A 256 1.21 4.64 2.64
C PHE A 256 -0.14 4.26 3.27
N SER A 257 -0.57 3.03 3.16
CA SER A 257 -1.90 2.52 3.53
C SER A 257 -2.95 2.71 2.43
N LEU A 258 -2.78 1.96 1.34
CA LEU A 258 -3.70 1.99 0.21
C LEU A 258 -5.16 1.73 0.65
N VAL A 259 -5.39 0.79 1.58
CA VAL A 259 -6.71 0.47 2.14
C VAL A 259 -7.37 1.68 2.80
N LEU A 260 -6.59 2.50 3.52
CA LEU A 260 -7.09 3.74 4.13
C LEU A 260 -7.57 4.73 3.06
N ALA A 261 -6.73 4.95 2.05
CA ALA A 261 -7.05 5.89 0.97
C ALA A 261 -8.23 5.41 0.11
N GLU A 262 -8.31 4.12 -0.20
CA GLU A 262 -9.45 3.52 -0.91
C GLU A 262 -10.76 3.65 -0.12
N ALA A 263 -10.73 3.40 1.18
CA ALA A 263 -11.88 3.55 2.05
C ALA A 263 -12.37 5.01 2.10
N MET A 264 -11.46 5.97 2.25
CA MET A 264 -11.80 7.41 2.22
C MET A 264 -12.40 7.81 0.87
N LEU A 265 -11.80 7.37 -0.24
CA LEU A 265 -12.34 7.62 -1.59
C LEU A 265 -13.75 7.03 -1.75
N SER A 266 -14.02 5.90 -1.12
CA SER A 266 -15.35 5.26 -1.10
C SER A 266 -16.30 5.89 -0.08
N GLY A 267 -15.85 6.87 0.71
CA GLY A 267 -16.66 7.53 1.73
C GLY A 267 -16.82 6.73 3.03
N VAL A 268 -15.96 5.78 3.31
CA VAL A 268 -15.85 5.11 4.60
C VAL A 268 -15.05 6.02 5.55
N VAL A 269 -15.53 6.22 6.76
CA VAL A 269 -14.87 7.08 7.75
C VAL A 269 -13.74 6.29 8.43
N PRO A 270 -12.48 6.72 8.32
CA PRO A 270 -11.37 6.00 8.91
C PRO A 270 -11.12 6.37 10.36
N ILE A 271 -10.55 5.45 11.12
CA ILE A 271 -9.86 5.69 12.39
C ILE A 271 -8.56 4.92 12.31
N ALA A 272 -7.43 5.59 12.49
CA ALA A 272 -6.13 5.00 12.27
C ALA A 272 -5.14 5.30 13.39
N TYR A 273 -4.23 4.37 13.65
CA TYR A 273 -3.03 4.69 14.42
C TYR A 273 -2.12 5.64 13.63
N ALA A 274 -1.50 6.58 14.33
CA ALA A 274 -0.60 7.60 13.77
C ALA A 274 0.75 6.98 13.36
N SER A 275 0.73 5.99 12.45
CA SER A 275 1.91 5.53 11.73
C SER A 275 2.17 6.41 10.49
N ASP A 276 3.33 6.26 9.84
CA ASP A 276 3.82 7.22 8.84
C ASP A 276 2.84 7.48 7.68
N GLY A 277 2.32 6.42 7.06
CA GLY A 277 1.37 6.52 5.96
C GLY A 277 0.00 7.11 6.36
N PRO A 278 -0.69 6.55 7.37
CA PRO A 278 -1.92 7.15 7.89
C PRO A 278 -1.77 8.61 8.31
N SER A 279 -0.66 8.99 8.95
CA SER A 279 -0.40 10.39 9.33
C SER A 279 -0.24 11.30 8.11
N PHE A 280 0.32 10.79 7.01
CA PHE A 280 0.43 11.53 5.76
C PHE A 280 -0.91 11.65 5.03
N ILE A 281 -1.70 10.58 4.97
CA ILE A 281 -3.02 10.60 4.29
C ILE A 281 -4.01 11.48 5.05
N LEU A 282 -4.02 11.40 6.38
CA LEU A 282 -4.95 12.09 7.28
C LEU A 282 -4.40 13.42 7.83
N GLU A 283 -3.40 14.05 7.17
CA GLU A 283 -2.80 15.30 7.68
C GLU A 283 -3.81 16.43 7.89
N ASP A 284 -4.87 16.48 7.06
CA ASP A 284 -5.98 17.44 7.17
C ASP A 284 -7.09 17.01 8.15
N PHE A 285 -7.00 15.78 8.70
CA PHE A 285 -8.01 15.16 9.56
C PHE A 285 -7.38 14.54 10.82
N PRO A 286 -6.65 15.32 11.65
CA PRO A 286 -5.90 14.78 12.78
C PRO A 286 -6.78 14.12 13.85
N GLU A 287 -8.07 14.45 13.90
CA GLU A 287 -9.04 13.82 14.80
C GLU A 287 -9.34 12.35 14.47
N HIS A 288 -8.96 11.88 13.29
CA HIS A 288 -9.04 10.47 12.88
C HIS A 288 -7.82 9.66 13.31
N LEU A 289 -6.75 10.34 13.74
CA LEU A 289 -5.52 9.69 14.20
C LEU A 289 -5.57 9.43 15.71
N VAL A 290 -5.05 8.27 16.08
CA VAL A 290 -4.90 7.83 17.47
C VAL A 290 -3.44 7.48 17.70
N LYS A 291 -2.91 7.79 18.88
CA LYS A 291 -1.53 7.39 19.24
C LYS A 291 -1.38 5.87 19.15
N LEU A 292 -0.27 5.43 18.59
CA LEU A 292 0.04 4.01 18.46
C LEU A 292 -0.05 3.28 19.80
N GLY A 293 -0.87 2.21 19.86
CA GLY A 293 -1.08 1.39 21.03
C GLY A 293 -2.08 1.94 22.07
N ASP A 294 -2.68 3.12 21.83
CA ASP A 294 -3.73 3.65 22.72
C ASP A 294 -5.10 3.07 22.34
N VAL A 295 -5.36 1.85 22.83
CA VAL A 295 -6.60 1.11 22.56
C VAL A 295 -7.82 1.80 23.18
N ASP A 296 -7.67 2.45 24.35
CA ASP A 296 -8.72 3.22 24.99
C ASP A 296 -9.17 4.41 24.13
N ALA A 297 -8.20 5.15 23.58
CA ALA A 297 -8.52 6.24 22.66
C ALA A 297 -9.15 5.70 21.35
N LEU A 298 -8.72 4.56 20.85
CA LEU A 298 -9.30 3.92 19.69
C LEU A 298 -10.78 3.54 19.94
N ALA A 299 -11.10 2.95 21.08
CA ALA A 299 -12.48 2.63 21.49
C ALA A 299 -13.35 3.90 21.63
N ARG A 300 -12.83 4.94 22.27
CA ARG A 300 -13.56 6.23 22.37
C ARG A 300 -13.84 6.85 21.00
N ARG A 301 -12.87 6.76 20.06
CA ARG A 301 -13.07 7.25 18.68
C ARG A 301 -14.13 6.44 17.93
N LEU A 302 -14.13 5.11 18.09
CA LEU A 302 -15.18 4.26 17.52
C LEU A 302 -16.57 4.71 17.98
N VAL A 303 -16.79 4.88 19.29
CA VAL A 303 -18.07 5.36 19.85
C VAL A 303 -18.42 6.74 19.26
N ARG A 304 -17.49 7.69 19.26
CA ARG A 304 -17.71 9.03 18.74
C ARG A 304 -18.21 9.04 17.29
N PHE A 305 -17.56 8.28 16.39
CA PHE A 305 -17.92 8.25 14.98
C PHE A 305 -19.13 7.35 14.70
N ALA A 306 -19.36 6.32 15.52
CA ALA A 306 -20.54 5.45 15.42
C ALA A 306 -21.84 6.16 15.85
N SER A 307 -21.77 7.07 16.83
CA SER A 307 -22.91 7.79 17.40
C SER A 307 -23.04 9.24 16.89
N GLY A 308 -22.14 9.65 15.98
CA GLY A 308 -22.11 11.02 15.44
C GLY A 308 -23.30 11.34 14.54
N PRO A 309 -23.53 12.65 14.28
CA PRO A 309 -24.56 13.09 13.33
C PRO A 309 -24.24 12.61 11.92
N ASP A 310 -25.12 12.88 10.96
CA ASP A 310 -24.92 12.52 9.57
C ASP A 310 -23.48 12.82 9.10
N ALA A 311 -22.78 11.74 8.72
CA ALA A 311 -21.37 11.83 8.35
C ALA A 311 -21.16 12.25 6.88
N GLU A 312 -22.20 12.59 6.12
CA GLU A 312 -22.05 12.86 4.68
C GLU A 312 -21.20 14.10 4.37
N PRO A 313 -21.24 15.20 5.11
CA PRO A 313 -20.30 16.30 4.91
C PRO A 313 -18.84 15.86 5.12
N LEU A 314 -18.58 15.09 6.17
CA LEU A 314 -17.26 14.51 6.44
C LEU A 314 -16.82 13.55 5.32
N ARG A 315 -17.71 12.66 4.88
CA ARG A 315 -17.43 11.69 3.79
C ARG A 315 -17.06 12.41 2.49
N ARG A 316 -17.73 13.50 2.16
CA ARG A 316 -17.39 14.35 1.00
C ARG A 316 -16.01 14.98 1.15
N ALA A 317 -15.69 15.52 2.31
CA ALA A 317 -14.37 16.11 2.58
C ALA A 317 -13.24 15.06 2.46
N LEU A 318 -13.43 13.86 3.03
CA LEU A 318 -12.49 12.74 2.92
C LEU A 318 -12.26 12.32 1.46
N ARG A 319 -13.33 12.17 0.66
CA ARG A 319 -13.21 11.86 -0.78
C ARG A 319 -12.46 12.94 -1.53
N ALA A 320 -12.80 14.21 -1.30
CA ALA A 320 -12.15 15.33 -1.97
C ALA A 320 -10.65 15.41 -1.68
N SER A 321 -10.24 15.15 -0.43
CA SER A 321 -8.83 15.09 -0.05
C SER A 321 -8.08 14.01 -0.82
N ILE A 322 -8.64 12.80 -0.96
CA ILE A 322 -8.01 11.74 -1.74
C ILE A 322 -7.97 12.10 -3.23
N GLN A 323 -9.06 12.60 -3.79
CA GLN A 323 -9.14 12.97 -5.21
C GLN A 323 -8.15 14.08 -5.57
N SER A 324 -7.96 15.06 -4.72
CA SER A 324 -7.04 16.19 -4.98
C SER A 324 -5.56 15.84 -4.80
N ARG A 325 -5.22 14.74 -4.15
CA ARG A 325 -3.82 14.40 -3.81
C ARG A 325 -3.32 13.11 -4.43
N PHE A 326 -4.18 12.12 -4.59
CA PHE A 326 -3.80 10.74 -4.92
C PHE A 326 -4.57 10.18 -6.12
N ALA A 327 -5.32 11.01 -6.84
CA ALA A 327 -5.98 10.57 -8.06
C ALA A 327 -4.94 10.12 -9.13
N PRO A 328 -5.28 9.13 -9.96
CA PRO A 328 -4.35 8.56 -10.94
C PRO A 328 -3.70 9.59 -11.89
N ASP A 329 -4.47 10.59 -12.31
CA ASP A 329 -4.00 11.69 -13.18
C ASP A 329 -2.98 12.60 -12.48
N ILE A 330 -3.16 12.88 -11.19
CA ILE A 330 -2.22 13.66 -10.40
C ILE A 330 -0.92 12.87 -10.16
N VAL A 331 -1.04 11.60 -9.79
CA VAL A 331 0.13 10.76 -9.53
C VAL A 331 0.92 10.49 -10.80
N VAL A 332 0.26 10.22 -11.93
CA VAL A 332 0.96 9.95 -13.20
C VAL A 332 1.72 11.18 -13.70
N GLU A 333 1.25 12.38 -13.41
CA GLU A 333 1.98 13.60 -13.77
C GLU A 333 3.29 13.73 -12.99
N GLN A 334 3.29 13.43 -11.69
CA GLN A 334 4.52 13.38 -10.88
C GLN A 334 5.52 12.33 -11.41
N TRP A 335 5.01 11.20 -11.88
CA TRP A 335 5.84 10.20 -12.56
C TRP A 335 6.35 10.70 -13.91
N ARG A 336 5.56 11.45 -14.70
CA ARG A 336 6.01 12.07 -15.95
C ARG A 336 7.19 13.00 -15.71
N GLU A 337 7.07 13.89 -14.73
CA GLU A 337 8.16 14.80 -14.34
C GLU A 337 9.44 14.05 -13.98
N LEU A 338 9.32 12.95 -13.20
CA LEU A 338 10.47 12.12 -12.85
C LEU A 338 11.11 11.45 -14.08
N LEU A 339 10.30 10.89 -14.97
CA LEU A 339 10.80 10.21 -16.18
C LEU A 339 11.40 11.19 -17.21
N GLU A 340 10.98 12.44 -17.22
CA GLU A 340 11.47 13.50 -18.13
C GLU A 340 12.64 14.28 -17.58
N ALA A 341 12.91 14.18 -16.28
CA ALA A 341 14.01 14.88 -15.64
C ALA A 341 15.35 14.54 -16.32
N PRO A 342 16.20 15.56 -16.61
CA PRO A 342 17.51 15.34 -17.19
C PRO A 342 18.36 14.46 -16.23
N CYS A 343 19.26 13.66 -16.81
CA CYS A 343 20.25 12.93 -16.02
C CYS A 343 21.14 13.95 -15.28
N ARG A 344 21.20 13.84 -13.96
CA ARG A 344 22.27 14.47 -13.18
C ARG A 344 23.53 13.61 -13.21
#